data_8e25c9d6b7f8626e4eec3c4b7fb3487a
#
_entry.id   8e25c9d6b7f8626e4eec3c4b7fb3487a
#
_cell.length_a   1.000
_cell.length_b   1.000
_cell.length_c   1.000
_cell.angle_alpha   90.00
_cell.angle_beta   90.00
_cell.angle_gamma   90.00
#
_symmetry.space_group_name_H-M   'P 1'
#
loop_
_entity.id
_entity.type
_entity.pdbx_description
1 polymer ?
#
loop_
_entity_poly.entity_id
_entity_poly.type
_entity_poly.pdbx_seq_one_letter_code
_entity_poly.pdbx_strand_id
1 'polypeptide(L)'
;MKDKIISLIQKEKNISGYRLITSKTKSAEMFFIKEKLDMNRAKDVLHASLTVYRDFEENGKKYRGSSTVKISPTMSETEISEKIADAVFAAQFVKNEWYPLAKPTTEKAFKVKSSFDTDDLNSEAVKVKNAIYKNRKTKAKLNSAEIFISNIEVQIVNSEGVDINFKSYNGFIEVITNCSIGTEDVEIYGDNSFASESEKLISEMISEQLRETEERANAKKAKHLNSVNVIITNKAVASFFRFYISQTSASMVYKKSSRAKIGENFQGENIKGDKLNIKLIPNMPNSPMSAPYDSDGLLLKEHTLLNNGVVKTFHGAIRFSHYLGVEPTGSIFNFEVEPGKLSETELKKEPYVEILTFSDFFNDPVTGDFGGEFRLARYFDGEKIHIINNGSISGNIFDAQKEFYFSKERTQHTSYLGPKSILIPNMEVLGE
;
A
#
# COMPACT_ATOMS: atom_id res chain seq x y z
N MET A 1 -9.94 -0.92 29.84
CA MET A 1 -8.55 -1.34 29.52
C MET A 1 -7.59 -0.15 29.51
N LYS A 2 -7.88 0.93 28.75
CA LYS A 2 -7.06 2.15 28.67
C LYS A 2 -6.67 2.67 30.05
N ASP A 3 -7.64 3.01 30.88
CA ASP A 3 -7.40 3.65 32.21
C ASP A 3 -6.59 2.76 33.15
N LYS A 4 -6.82 1.44 33.09
CA LYS A 4 -6.04 0.43 33.83
C LYS A 4 -4.55 0.47 33.42
N ILE A 5 -4.26 0.47 32.10
CA ILE A 5 -2.89 0.53 31.61
C ILE A 5 -2.22 1.85 31.99
N ILE A 6 -2.93 2.98 31.82
CA ILE A 6 -2.40 4.32 32.15
C ILE A 6 -2.10 4.43 33.65
N SER A 7 -2.97 3.93 34.51
CA SER A 7 -2.74 3.95 35.99
C SER A 7 -1.51 3.14 36.39
N LEU A 8 -1.21 2.05 35.68
CA LEU A 8 -0.01 1.24 35.92
C LEU A 8 1.24 1.92 35.42
N ILE A 9 1.18 2.55 34.23
CA ILE A 9 2.30 3.35 33.67
C ILE A 9 2.68 4.48 34.63
N GLN A 10 1.70 5.15 35.25
CA GLN A 10 1.95 6.25 36.19
C GLN A 10 2.67 5.82 37.48
N LYS A 11 2.62 4.54 37.85
CA LYS A 11 3.33 3.98 39.00
C LYS A 11 4.77 3.60 38.67
N GLU A 12 5.10 3.45 37.39
CA GLU A 12 6.42 3.03 36.93
C GLU A 12 7.39 4.22 36.85
N LYS A 13 8.61 4.00 37.34
CA LYS A 13 9.67 5.00 37.29
C LYS A 13 10.43 4.91 35.99
N ASN A 14 11.11 5.99 35.62
CA ASN A 14 11.96 6.06 34.41
C ASN A 14 11.20 6.01 33.07
N ILE A 15 9.92 6.36 33.05
CA ILE A 15 9.16 6.60 31.82
C ILE A 15 9.14 8.13 31.57
N SER A 16 9.66 8.55 30.43
CA SER A 16 9.65 9.96 29.99
C SER A 16 8.41 10.26 29.11
N GLY A 17 7.76 9.24 28.63
CA GLY A 17 6.55 9.33 27.83
C GLY A 17 6.04 7.94 27.44
N TYR A 18 4.80 7.92 26.94
CA TYR A 18 4.19 6.71 26.42
C TYR A 18 3.25 7.00 25.24
N ARG A 19 2.96 5.96 24.48
CA ARG A 19 1.89 5.92 23.49
C ARG A 19 1.18 4.58 23.59
N LEU A 20 -0.13 4.63 23.80
CA LEU A 20 -1.00 3.46 23.84
C LEU A 20 -1.93 3.50 22.63
N ILE A 21 -1.88 2.45 21.83
CA ILE A 21 -2.82 2.22 20.72
C ILE A 21 -3.67 1.02 21.06
N THR A 22 -4.99 1.19 21.06
CA THR A 22 -5.93 0.09 21.13
C THR A 22 -6.70 -0.01 19.83
N SER A 23 -6.88 -1.24 19.34
CA SER A 23 -7.68 -1.52 18.15
C SER A 23 -8.68 -2.64 18.44
N LYS A 24 -9.96 -2.34 18.28
CA LYS A 24 -11.04 -3.33 18.34
C LYS A 24 -11.45 -3.67 16.92
N THR A 25 -11.24 -4.92 16.53
CA THR A 25 -11.55 -5.41 15.18
C THR A 25 -12.73 -6.38 15.25
N LYS A 26 -13.79 -6.05 14.52
CA LYS A 26 -14.84 -6.99 14.15
C LYS A 26 -14.61 -7.43 12.72
N SER A 27 -14.72 -8.74 12.40
CA SER A 27 -14.60 -9.22 11.02
C SER A 27 -15.60 -10.33 10.70
N ALA A 28 -15.95 -10.42 9.42
CA ALA A 28 -16.59 -11.57 8.79
C ALA A 28 -15.66 -12.10 7.70
N GLU A 29 -15.44 -13.40 7.67
CA GLU A 29 -14.50 -14.06 6.77
C GLU A 29 -15.18 -15.28 6.15
N MET A 30 -15.05 -15.43 4.83
CA MET A 30 -15.66 -16.53 4.06
C MET A 30 -14.62 -17.14 3.12
N PHE A 31 -14.59 -18.46 3.08
CA PHE A 31 -13.65 -19.24 2.26
C PHE A 31 -14.43 -20.16 1.34
N PHE A 32 -14.11 -20.13 0.06
CA PHE A 32 -14.82 -20.89 -0.97
C PHE A 32 -13.87 -21.77 -1.75
N ILE A 33 -14.27 -23.00 -1.99
CA ILE A 33 -13.67 -23.91 -2.98
C ILE A 33 -14.67 -24.00 -4.14
N LYS A 34 -14.26 -23.47 -5.30
CA LYS A 34 -15.18 -23.20 -6.41
C LYS A 34 -16.31 -22.29 -5.93
N GLU A 35 -17.56 -22.72 -6.07
CA GLU A 35 -18.73 -21.95 -5.61
C GLU A 35 -19.24 -22.37 -4.22
N LYS A 36 -18.66 -23.45 -3.64
CA LYS A 36 -19.11 -24.02 -2.37
C LYS A 36 -18.43 -23.30 -1.22
N LEU A 37 -19.21 -22.81 -0.26
CA LEU A 37 -18.69 -22.33 1.01
C LEU A 37 -18.05 -23.50 1.76
N ASP A 38 -16.76 -23.38 2.03
CA ASP A 38 -15.96 -24.36 2.79
C ASP A 38 -15.93 -24.01 4.28
N MET A 39 -15.63 -22.73 4.57
CA MET A 39 -15.54 -22.25 5.95
C MET A 39 -16.03 -20.81 6.03
N ASN A 40 -16.63 -20.45 7.16
CA ASN A 40 -16.83 -19.08 7.58
C ASN A 40 -16.40 -18.88 9.03
N ARG A 41 -15.94 -17.68 9.35
CA ARG A 41 -15.62 -17.31 10.72
C ARG A 41 -15.86 -15.82 10.96
N ALA A 42 -16.06 -15.46 12.23
CA ALA A 42 -16.15 -14.08 12.67
C ALA A 42 -15.15 -13.84 13.81
N LYS A 43 -14.67 -12.63 13.93
CA LYS A 43 -13.80 -12.19 15.02
C LYS A 43 -14.37 -10.96 15.70
N ASP A 44 -14.22 -10.85 17.01
CA ASP A 44 -14.36 -9.62 17.79
C ASP A 44 -13.18 -9.61 18.78
N VAL A 45 -12.09 -8.92 18.37
CA VAL A 45 -10.83 -8.97 19.10
C VAL A 45 -10.35 -7.56 19.44
N LEU A 46 -9.82 -7.41 20.66
CA LEU A 46 -9.19 -6.18 21.14
C LEU A 46 -7.68 -6.40 21.26
N HIS A 47 -6.93 -5.55 20.61
CA HIS A 47 -5.47 -5.48 20.72
C HIS A 47 -5.07 -4.19 21.41
N ALA A 48 -4.07 -4.25 22.27
CA ALA A 48 -3.42 -3.08 22.82
C ALA A 48 -1.91 -3.17 22.62
N SER A 49 -1.33 -2.07 22.14
CA SER A 49 0.10 -1.91 21.92
C SER A 49 0.57 -0.69 22.68
N LEU A 50 1.43 -0.90 23.66
CA LEU A 50 2.02 0.14 24.47
C LEU A 50 3.48 0.37 24.08
N THR A 51 3.80 1.59 23.64
CA THR A 51 5.18 2.06 23.48
C THR A 51 5.53 2.93 24.67
N VAL A 52 6.61 2.60 25.37
CA VAL A 52 7.19 3.43 26.43
C VAL A 52 8.43 4.14 25.88
N TYR A 53 8.65 5.36 26.35
CA TYR A 53 9.83 6.17 26.01
C TYR A 53 10.63 6.45 27.27
N ARG A 54 11.95 6.40 27.12
CA ARG A 54 12.92 6.71 28.16
C ARG A 54 13.94 7.70 27.61
N ASP A 55 13.93 8.92 28.12
CA ASP A 55 14.89 9.94 27.79
C ASP A 55 16.12 9.83 28.69
N PHE A 56 17.28 10.04 28.12
CA PHE A 56 18.55 10.07 28.83
C PHE A 56 19.54 11.00 28.12
N GLU A 57 20.59 11.37 28.82
CA GLU A 57 21.66 12.20 28.31
C GLU A 57 22.98 11.43 28.38
N GLU A 58 23.77 11.52 27.32
CA GLU A 58 25.11 10.94 27.23
C GLU A 58 26.02 11.86 26.43
N ASN A 59 27.16 12.22 26.98
CA ASN A 59 28.14 13.14 26.38
C ASN A 59 27.51 14.48 25.93
N GLY A 60 26.59 15.05 26.72
CA GLY A 60 25.90 16.31 26.43
C GLY A 60 24.86 16.24 25.31
N LYS A 61 24.51 15.05 24.81
CA LYS A 61 23.44 14.83 23.83
C LYS A 61 22.26 14.13 24.45
N LYS A 62 21.06 14.59 24.11
CA LYS A 62 19.80 13.96 24.53
C LYS A 62 19.42 12.83 23.59
N TYR A 63 19.00 11.74 24.18
CA TYR A 63 18.52 10.55 23.49
C TYR A 63 17.14 10.15 23.99
N ARG A 64 16.40 9.43 23.16
CA ARG A 64 15.10 8.82 23.49
C ARG A 64 15.13 7.34 23.12
N GLY A 65 15.20 6.49 24.11
CA GLY A 65 14.95 5.07 23.94
C GLY A 65 13.46 4.77 23.85
N SER A 66 13.10 3.69 23.18
CA SER A 66 11.72 3.26 23.09
C SER A 66 11.61 1.74 23.00
N SER A 67 10.57 1.19 23.59
CA SER A 67 10.21 -0.22 23.46
C SER A 67 8.70 -0.36 23.39
N THR A 68 8.23 -1.34 22.61
CA THR A 68 6.80 -1.58 22.39
C THR A 68 6.44 -2.99 22.83
N VAL A 69 5.39 -3.09 23.65
CA VAL A 69 4.84 -4.36 24.11
C VAL A 69 3.36 -4.49 23.76
N LYS A 70 2.93 -5.72 23.50
CA LYS A 70 1.52 -6.06 23.32
C LYS A 70 0.91 -6.44 24.67
N ILE A 71 -0.28 -5.91 24.96
CA ILE A 71 -1.04 -6.18 26.16
C ILE A 71 -2.35 -6.86 25.75
N SER A 72 -2.58 -8.07 26.28
CA SER A 72 -3.84 -8.79 26.08
C SER A 72 -4.92 -8.27 27.05
N PRO A 73 -6.19 -8.18 26.63
CA PRO A 73 -7.32 -7.87 27.50
C PRO A 73 -7.47 -8.82 28.70
N THR A 74 -6.97 -10.04 28.58
CA THR A 74 -7.07 -11.08 29.61
C THR A 74 -5.98 -11.01 30.69
N MET A 75 -4.96 -10.16 30.50
CA MET A 75 -3.86 -10.02 31.44
C MET A 75 -4.34 -9.40 32.79
N SER A 76 -3.85 -9.95 33.89
CA SER A 76 -3.95 -9.39 35.21
C SER A 76 -3.17 -8.06 35.35
N GLU A 77 -3.36 -7.32 36.41
CA GLU A 77 -2.58 -6.10 36.69
C GLU A 77 -1.08 -6.41 36.89
N THR A 78 -0.77 -7.52 37.50
CA THR A 78 0.60 -7.97 37.73
C THR A 78 1.29 -8.24 36.41
N GLU A 79 0.68 -9.03 35.52
CA GLU A 79 1.24 -9.33 34.21
C GLU A 79 1.41 -8.06 33.36
N ILE A 80 0.47 -7.11 33.41
CA ILE A 80 0.62 -5.83 32.69
C ILE A 80 1.77 -5.02 33.29
N SER A 81 1.92 -4.98 34.61
CA SER A 81 3.03 -4.27 35.26
C SER A 81 4.38 -4.87 34.94
N GLU A 82 4.49 -6.19 34.89
CA GLU A 82 5.71 -6.88 34.43
C GLU A 82 6.03 -6.54 32.97
N LYS A 83 5.04 -6.53 32.07
CA LYS A 83 5.23 -6.12 30.66
C LYS A 83 5.68 -4.66 30.54
N ILE A 84 5.15 -3.75 31.36
CA ILE A 84 5.58 -2.36 31.39
C ILE A 84 7.04 -2.27 31.87
N ALA A 85 7.40 -2.96 32.97
CA ALA A 85 8.76 -2.99 33.48
C ALA A 85 9.77 -3.54 32.43
N ASP A 86 9.42 -4.64 31.76
CA ASP A 86 10.20 -5.21 30.67
C ASP A 86 10.42 -4.19 29.53
N ALA A 87 9.36 -3.47 29.16
CA ALA A 87 9.44 -2.46 28.11
C ALA A 87 10.34 -1.27 28.51
N VAL A 88 10.24 -0.82 29.76
CA VAL A 88 11.10 0.25 30.31
C VAL A 88 12.57 -0.19 30.36
N PHE A 89 12.81 -1.43 30.78
CA PHE A 89 14.16 -2.02 30.75
C PHE A 89 14.71 -2.11 29.32
N ALA A 90 13.93 -2.60 28.39
CA ALA A 90 14.36 -2.71 27.00
C ALA A 90 14.62 -1.34 26.34
N ALA A 91 13.83 -0.32 26.67
CA ALA A 91 13.97 1.02 26.12
C ALA A 91 15.33 1.67 26.41
N GLN A 92 16.00 1.32 27.54
CA GLN A 92 17.30 1.88 27.88
C GLN A 92 18.44 1.52 26.90
N PHE A 93 18.29 0.41 26.17
CA PHE A 93 19.28 -0.06 25.21
C PHE A 93 19.09 0.51 23.79
N VAL A 94 17.99 1.25 23.58
CA VAL A 94 17.69 1.89 22.29
C VAL A 94 18.14 3.34 22.33
N LYS A 95 19.10 3.69 21.47
CA LYS A 95 19.71 5.01 21.45
C LYS A 95 19.32 5.77 20.17
N ASN A 96 18.17 6.44 20.21
CA ASN A 96 17.76 7.36 19.16
C ASN A 96 18.07 8.79 19.59
N GLU A 97 18.49 9.66 18.68
CA GLU A 97 18.49 11.10 18.97
C GLU A 97 17.10 11.51 19.46
N TRP A 98 17.04 12.50 20.33
CA TRP A 98 15.76 12.92 20.92
C TRP A 98 14.83 13.51 19.85
N TYR A 99 13.55 13.24 19.97
CA TYR A 99 12.46 13.79 19.13
C TYR A 99 11.18 13.94 19.96
N PRO A 100 10.30 14.92 19.63
CA PRO A 100 9.04 15.11 20.36
C PRO A 100 8.02 14.00 20.06
N LEU A 101 7.02 13.86 20.91
CA LEU A 101 5.80 13.11 20.60
C LEU A 101 4.72 14.03 20.03
N ALA A 102 3.69 13.44 19.40
CA ALA A 102 2.55 14.19 18.90
C ALA A 102 1.84 14.94 20.03
N LYS A 103 1.41 16.16 19.73
CA LYS A 103 0.57 16.97 20.61
C LYS A 103 -0.88 16.98 20.13
N PRO A 104 -1.85 17.20 21.00
CA PRO A 104 -3.25 17.32 20.60
C PRO A 104 -3.44 18.52 19.66
N THR A 105 -4.39 18.37 18.74
CA THR A 105 -4.82 19.45 17.84
C THR A 105 -6.28 19.78 18.07
N THR A 106 -6.65 21.05 17.84
CA THR A 106 -8.05 21.50 17.85
C THR A 106 -8.70 21.39 16.47
N GLU A 107 -7.93 21.03 15.44
CA GLU A 107 -8.46 20.85 14.09
C GLU A 107 -9.34 19.61 14.01
N LYS A 108 -10.42 19.76 13.24
CA LYS A 108 -11.41 18.67 13.09
C LYS A 108 -10.93 17.62 12.09
N ALA A 109 -10.89 16.38 12.52
CA ALA A 109 -10.59 15.24 11.67
C ALA A 109 -11.74 14.91 10.72
N PHE A 110 -11.41 14.39 9.53
CA PHE A 110 -12.42 13.79 8.65
C PHE A 110 -12.85 12.42 9.17
N LYS A 111 -14.00 11.94 8.68
CA LYS A 111 -14.47 10.57 8.93
C LYS A 111 -14.38 9.77 7.65
N VAL A 112 -13.80 8.58 7.71
CA VAL A 112 -13.83 7.61 6.61
C VAL A 112 -15.26 7.08 6.45
N LYS A 113 -15.78 7.10 5.22
CA LYS A 113 -17.10 6.53 4.91
C LYS A 113 -16.93 5.13 4.32
N SER A 114 -17.76 4.20 4.78
CA SER A 114 -17.71 2.80 4.34
C SER A 114 -19.06 2.13 4.50
N SER A 115 -19.40 1.18 3.62
CA SER A 115 -20.52 0.25 3.82
C SER A 115 -20.24 -0.73 4.98
N PHE A 116 -18.97 -0.88 5.38
CA PHE A 116 -18.55 -1.72 6.50
C PHE A 116 -18.71 -1.05 7.86
N ASP A 117 -19.23 0.19 7.92
CA ASP A 117 -19.65 0.84 9.17
C ASP A 117 -21.01 0.28 9.65
N THR A 118 -21.03 -1.01 9.90
CA THR A 118 -22.22 -1.79 10.29
C THR A 118 -21.86 -2.87 11.30
N ASP A 119 -22.83 -3.34 12.06
CA ASP A 119 -22.69 -4.52 12.92
C ASP A 119 -22.93 -5.82 12.14
N ASP A 120 -23.57 -5.77 10.97
CA ASP A 120 -23.82 -6.95 10.11
C ASP A 120 -22.79 -7.04 8.95
N LEU A 121 -21.55 -7.37 9.31
CA LEU A 121 -20.48 -7.60 8.33
C LEU A 121 -20.69 -8.86 7.48
N ASN A 122 -21.49 -9.82 7.95
CA ASN A 122 -21.81 -11.03 7.17
C ASN A 122 -22.63 -10.67 5.92
N SER A 123 -23.60 -9.79 6.04
CA SER A 123 -24.39 -9.33 4.88
C SER A 123 -23.50 -8.61 3.86
N GLU A 124 -22.53 -7.82 4.30
CA GLU A 124 -21.55 -7.18 3.39
C GLU A 124 -20.66 -8.23 2.71
N ALA A 125 -20.16 -9.24 3.45
CA ALA A 125 -19.39 -10.34 2.86
C ALA A 125 -20.19 -11.14 1.82
N VAL A 126 -21.51 -11.35 2.04
CA VAL A 126 -22.41 -11.99 1.08
C VAL A 126 -22.57 -11.15 -0.20
N LYS A 127 -22.65 -9.82 -0.10
CA LYS A 127 -22.67 -8.94 -1.29
C LYS A 127 -21.39 -9.07 -2.10
N VAL A 128 -20.23 -9.06 -1.44
CA VAL A 128 -18.91 -9.28 -2.08
C VAL A 128 -18.88 -10.65 -2.77
N LYS A 129 -19.31 -11.72 -2.08
CA LYS A 129 -19.43 -13.06 -2.65
C LYS A 129 -20.28 -13.06 -3.90
N ASN A 130 -21.44 -12.41 -3.88
CA ASN A 130 -22.34 -12.35 -5.05
C ASN A 130 -21.70 -11.63 -6.24
N ALA A 131 -20.89 -10.57 -5.99
CA ALA A 131 -20.14 -9.88 -7.02
C ALA A 131 -19.02 -10.77 -7.63
N ILE A 132 -18.32 -11.56 -6.81
CA ILE A 132 -17.29 -12.52 -7.26
C ILE A 132 -17.93 -13.60 -8.14
N TYR A 133 -19.04 -14.21 -7.72
CA TYR A 133 -19.69 -15.34 -8.39
C TYR A 133 -20.80 -14.93 -9.38
N LYS A 134 -20.82 -13.66 -9.78
CA LYS A 134 -21.76 -13.20 -10.82
C LYS A 134 -21.56 -14.05 -12.09
N ASN A 135 -22.66 -14.57 -12.66
CA ASN A 135 -22.60 -15.46 -13.81
C ASN A 135 -21.88 -14.82 -15.00
N ARG A 136 -20.88 -15.51 -15.56
CA ARG A 136 -20.07 -15.10 -16.72
C ARG A 136 -19.92 -16.25 -17.69
N LYS A 137 -19.96 -15.94 -18.99
CA LYS A 137 -19.67 -16.92 -20.05
C LYS A 137 -18.16 -16.90 -20.33
N THR A 138 -17.41 -17.80 -19.72
CA THR A 138 -15.95 -17.90 -19.84
C THR A 138 -15.51 -19.36 -19.70
N LYS A 139 -14.38 -19.73 -20.33
CA LYS A 139 -13.76 -21.05 -20.19
C LYS A 139 -12.98 -21.16 -18.88
N ALA A 140 -12.39 -20.05 -18.46
CA ALA A 140 -11.73 -19.97 -17.15
C ALA A 140 -12.77 -20.04 -16.03
N LYS A 141 -12.38 -20.57 -14.88
CA LYS A 141 -13.27 -20.80 -13.71
C LYS A 141 -12.61 -20.24 -12.46
N LEU A 142 -13.44 -19.89 -11.48
CA LEU A 142 -13.00 -19.62 -10.12
C LEU A 142 -12.67 -20.96 -9.44
N ASN A 143 -11.42 -21.13 -9.02
CA ASN A 143 -10.96 -22.31 -8.29
C ASN A 143 -11.18 -22.13 -6.78
N SER A 144 -10.84 -20.97 -6.25
CA SER A 144 -11.09 -20.59 -4.86
C SER A 144 -11.32 -19.09 -4.72
N ALA A 145 -11.97 -18.70 -3.64
CA ALA A 145 -12.09 -17.31 -3.24
C ALA A 145 -12.06 -17.20 -1.71
N GLU A 146 -11.36 -16.20 -1.21
CA GLU A 146 -11.36 -15.81 0.19
C GLU A 146 -11.83 -14.37 0.32
N ILE A 147 -12.67 -14.10 1.31
CA ILE A 147 -13.28 -12.79 1.57
C ILE A 147 -13.06 -12.44 3.04
N PHE A 148 -12.51 -11.28 3.29
CA PHE A 148 -12.28 -10.73 4.62
C PHE A 148 -12.87 -9.33 4.67
N ILE A 149 -13.86 -9.11 5.53
CA ILE A 149 -14.46 -7.79 5.75
C ILE A 149 -14.26 -7.42 7.21
N SER A 150 -13.75 -6.24 7.48
CA SER A 150 -13.53 -5.79 8.85
C SER A 150 -13.86 -4.32 9.09
N ASN A 151 -14.31 -4.06 10.32
CA ASN A 151 -14.53 -2.77 10.92
C ASN A 151 -13.56 -2.65 12.10
N ILE A 152 -12.77 -1.60 12.16
CA ILE A 152 -11.69 -1.44 13.13
C ILE A 152 -11.88 -0.10 13.86
N GLU A 153 -12.10 -0.16 15.16
CA GLU A 153 -12.12 1.02 16.03
C GLU A 153 -10.73 1.21 16.63
N VAL A 154 -10.12 2.35 16.37
CA VAL A 154 -8.77 2.68 16.85
C VAL A 154 -8.85 3.80 17.86
N GLN A 155 -8.19 3.63 19.02
CA GLN A 155 -7.92 4.70 19.96
C GLN A 155 -6.42 4.87 20.13
N ILE A 156 -5.94 6.12 20.13
CA ILE A 156 -4.55 6.48 20.37
C ILE A 156 -4.50 7.47 21.51
N VAL A 157 -3.70 7.14 22.52
CA VAL A 157 -3.44 8.01 23.67
C VAL A 157 -1.94 8.13 23.88
N ASN A 158 -1.44 9.32 24.19
CA ASN A 158 -0.04 9.52 24.54
C ASN A 158 0.14 10.42 25.78
N SER A 159 1.35 10.48 26.29
CA SER A 159 1.71 11.30 27.46
C SER A 159 1.69 12.83 27.21
N GLU A 160 1.58 13.28 25.96
CA GLU A 160 1.50 14.71 25.60
C GLU A 160 0.03 15.21 25.49
N GLY A 161 -0.94 14.36 25.84
CA GLY A 161 -2.35 14.73 25.91
C GLY A 161 -3.17 14.36 24.66
N VAL A 162 -2.59 13.65 23.68
CA VAL A 162 -3.38 13.07 22.60
C VAL A 162 -4.32 12.01 23.17
N ASP A 163 -5.62 12.12 22.90
CA ASP A 163 -6.65 11.09 23.15
C ASP A 163 -7.67 11.16 22.01
N ILE A 164 -7.50 10.32 21.00
CA ILE A 164 -8.26 10.34 19.75
C ILE A 164 -8.85 8.97 19.45
N ASN A 165 -10.03 8.98 18.84
CA ASN A 165 -10.72 7.78 18.37
C ASN A 165 -11.13 7.96 16.92
N PHE A 166 -10.99 6.92 16.13
CA PHE A 166 -11.48 6.87 14.75
C PHE A 166 -11.77 5.44 14.33
N LYS A 167 -12.48 5.31 13.19
CA LYS A 167 -12.74 4.01 12.56
C LYS A 167 -11.97 3.91 11.25
N SER A 168 -11.52 2.71 10.95
CA SER A 168 -11.02 2.31 9.64
C SER A 168 -11.71 1.02 9.19
N TYR A 169 -11.71 0.76 7.89
CA TYR A 169 -12.47 -0.34 7.30
C TYR A 169 -11.59 -1.04 6.29
N ASN A 170 -11.66 -2.36 6.27
CA ASN A 170 -10.89 -3.16 5.32
C ASN A 170 -11.76 -4.29 4.77
N GLY A 171 -11.87 -4.33 3.45
CA GLY A 171 -12.26 -5.48 2.67
C GLY A 171 -11.04 -6.00 1.95
N PHE A 172 -10.85 -7.30 1.97
CA PHE A 172 -9.83 -7.99 1.20
C PHE A 172 -10.44 -9.20 0.54
N ILE A 173 -10.16 -9.36 -0.74
CA ILE A 173 -10.52 -10.57 -1.49
C ILE A 173 -9.27 -11.15 -2.11
N GLU A 174 -9.22 -12.46 -2.11
CA GLU A 174 -8.25 -13.27 -2.80
C GLU A 174 -8.98 -14.27 -3.67
N VAL A 175 -8.56 -14.41 -4.92
CA VAL A 175 -9.19 -15.34 -5.86
C VAL A 175 -8.15 -16.07 -6.68
N ILE A 176 -8.37 -17.36 -6.90
CA ILE A 176 -7.62 -18.16 -7.85
C ILE A 176 -8.55 -18.52 -8.99
N THR A 177 -8.13 -18.22 -10.20
CA THR A 177 -8.82 -18.60 -11.43
C THR A 177 -7.98 -19.61 -12.19
N ASN A 178 -8.61 -20.60 -12.81
CA ASN A 178 -7.90 -21.60 -13.62
C ASN A 178 -8.56 -21.80 -14.98
N CYS A 179 -7.76 -22.20 -15.96
CA CYS A 179 -8.20 -22.56 -17.30
C CYS A 179 -7.38 -23.72 -17.83
N SER A 180 -8.06 -24.78 -18.28
CA SER A 180 -7.42 -25.94 -18.89
C SER A 180 -7.74 -25.97 -20.38
N ILE A 181 -6.72 -25.95 -21.24
CA ILE A 181 -6.82 -26.01 -22.70
C ILE A 181 -5.84 -27.08 -23.22
N GLY A 182 -6.39 -28.17 -23.74
CA GLY A 182 -5.57 -29.33 -24.16
C GLY A 182 -4.85 -29.94 -22.95
N THR A 183 -3.53 -29.95 -22.99
CA THR A 183 -2.66 -30.43 -21.88
C THR A 183 -2.20 -29.32 -20.95
N GLU A 184 -2.45 -28.05 -21.30
CA GLU A 184 -2.08 -26.91 -20.46
C GLU A 184 -3.13 -26.65 -19.39
N ASP A 185 -2.68 -26.50 -18.16
CA ASP A 185 -3.48 -26.08 -17.01
C ASP A 185 -2.80 -24.91 -16.33
N VAL A 186 -3.46 -23.76 -16.34
CA VAL A 186 -2.90 -22.53 -15.83
C VAL A 186 -3.77 -21.93 -14.75
N GLU A 187 -3.14 -21.33 -13.77
CA GLU A 187 -3.79 -20.59 -12.69
C GLU A 187 -3.28 -19.16 -12.62
N ILE A 188 -4.17 -18.21 -12.33
CA ILE A 188 -3.82 -16.84 -11.96
C ILE A 188 -4.36 -16.56 -10.56
N TYR A 189 -3.46 -16.10 -9.72
CA TYR A 189 -3.74 -15.51 -8.42
C TYR A 189 -4.07 -14.02 -8.58
N GLY A 190 -5.13 -13.57 -7.94
CA GLY A 190 -5.50 -12.16 -7.86
C GLY A 190 -5.98 -11.79 -6.47
N ASP A 191 -5.67 -10.59 -6.03
CA ASP A 191 -6.15 -10.03 -4.77
C ASP A 191 -6.55 -8.57 -4.95
N ASN A 192 -7.40 -8.07 -4.08
CA ASN A 192 -7.71 -6.64 -3.99
C ASN A 192 -8.13 -6.25 -2.58
N SER A 193 -7.78 -5.02 -2.20
CA SER A 193 -8.20 -4.42 -0.94
C SER A 193 -9.03 -3.16 -1.19
N PHE A 194 -10.08 -2.97 -0.40
CA PHE A 194 -11.04 -1.88 -0.53
C PHE A 194 -11.66 -1.54 0.83
N ALA A 195 -12.23 -0.36 0.98
CA ALA A 195 -12.85 0.08 2.23
C ALA A 195 -14.37 0.00 2.22
N SER A 196 -14.99 -0.29 1.08
CA SER A 196 -16.44 -0.35 0.92
C SER A 196 -16.78 -1.33 -0.18
N GLU A 197 -17.89 -2.04 -0.03
CA GLU A 197 -18.39 -2.93 -1.06
C GLU A 197 -18.70 -2.16 -2.34
N SER A 198 -18.36 -2.76 -3.49
CA SER A 198 -18.70 -2.27 -4.81
C SER A 198 -18.86 -3.45 -5.78
N GLU A 199 -20.10 -3.88 -6.00
CA GLU A 199 -20.42 -4.96 -6.94
C GLU A 199 -19.76 -4.73 -8.31
N LYS A 200 -19.84 -3.49 -8.81
CA LYS A 200 -19.30 -3.14 -10.12
C LYS A 200 -17.79 -3.39 -10.18
N LEU A 201 -17.02 -2.79 -9.26
CA LEU A 201 -15.55 -2.90 -9.26
C LEU A 201 -15.10 -4.35 -9.09
N ILE A 202 -15.70 -5.09 -8.15
CA ILE A 202 -15.37 -6.49 -7.90
C ILE A 202 -15.69 -7.33 -9.13
N SER A 203 -16.89 -7.16 -9.71
CA SER A 203 -17.31 -7.92 -10.89
C SER A 203 -16.45 -7.63 -12.13
N GLU A 204 -16.03 -6.38 -12.35
CA GLU A 204 -15.11 -6.00 -13.43
C GLU A 204 -13.73 -6.64 -13.23
N MET A 205 -13.18 -6.57 -12.01
CA MET A 205 -11.89 -7.19 -11.67
C MET A 205 -11.89 -8.70 -11.92
N ILE A 206 -12.91 -9.41 -11.44
CA ILE A 206 -13.05 -10.86 -11.66
C ILE A 206 -13.18 -11.20 -13.13
N SER A 207 -13.95 -10.40 -13.89
CA SER A 207 -14.11 -10.61 -15.34
C SER A 207 -12.81 -10.43 -16.09
N GLU A 208 -12.00 -9.44 -15.71
CA GLU A 208 -10.67 -9.22 -16.26
C GLU A 208 -9.74 -10.40 -15.95
N GLN A 209 -9.67 -10.82 -14.70
CA GLN A 209 -8.81 -11.94 -14.27
C GLN A 209 -9.19 -13.26 -14.98
N LEU A 210 -10.48 -13.54 -15.16
CA LEU A 210 -10.93 -14.72 -15.91
C LEU A 210 -10.49 -14.64 -17.39
N ARG A 211 -10.60 -13.46 -18.02
CA ARG A 211 -10.11 -13.23 -19.38
C ARG A 211 -8.59 -13.43 -19.48
N GLU A 212 -7.83 -12.85 -18.58
CA GLU A 212 -6.38 -13.00 -18.51
C GLU A 212 -5.98 -14.48 -18.32
N THR A 213 -6.76 -15.25 -17.54
CA THR A 213 -6.52 -16.69 -17.36
C THR A 213 -6.75 -17.47 -18.65
N GLU A 214 -7.78 -17.13 -19.44
CA GLU A 214 -7.99 -17.72 -20.77
C GLU A 214 -6.88 -17.34 -21.77
N GLU A 215 -6.45 -16.10 -21.76
CA GLU A 215 -5.35 -15.64 -22.59
C GLU A 215 -4.05 -16.40 -22.24
N ARG A 216 -3.75 -16.52 -20.93
CA ARG A 216 -2.56 -17.25 -20.47
C ARG A 216 -2.54 -18.71 -20.88
N ALA A 217 -3.68 -19.40 -20.90
CA ALA A 217 -3.78 -20.78 -21.34
C ALA A 217 -3.48 -20.96 -22.85
N ASN A 218 -3.51 -19.88 -23.64
CA ASN A 218 -3.18 -19.83 -25.06
C ASN A 218 -1.85 -19.13 -25.34
N ALA A 219 -1.12 -18.69 -24.31
CA ALA A 219 0.08 -17.89 -24.48
C ALA A 219 1.24 -18.72 -25.05
N LYS A 220 2.05 -18.08 -25.89
CA LYS A 220 3.30 -18.64 -26.40
C LYS A 220 4.47 -18.05 -25.63
N LYS A 221 5.60 -18.74 -25.60
CA LYS A 221 6.83 -18.22 -25.00
C LYS A 221 7.25 -16.92 -25.68
N ALA A 222 7.68 -15.95 -24.88
CA ALA A 222 8.21 -14.69 -25.39
C ALA A 222 9.51 -14.94 -26.17
N LYS A 223 9.71 -14.16 -27.23
CA LYS A 223 10.98 -14.09 -27.93
C LYS A 223 11.78 -12.90 -27.42
N HIS A 224 13.09 -12.97 -27.58
CA HIS A 224 13.96 -11.83 -27.29
C HIS A 224 13.65 -10.65 -28.23
N LEU A 225 13.45 -9.45 -27.67
CA LEU A 225 13.23 -8.20 -28.38
C LEU A 225 14.25 -7.17 -27.88
N ASN A 226 15.17 -6.75 -28.74
CA ASN A 226 16.27 -5.83 -28.36
C ASN A 226 15.78 -4.42 -27.99
N SER A 227 14.70 -3.96 -28.59
CA SER A 227 14.14 -2.63 -28.36
C SER A 227 12.66 -2.61 -28.75
N VAL A 228 11.80 -2.36 -27.77
CA VAL A 228 10.35 -2.26 -27.97
C VAL A 228 9.75 -1.34 -26.91
N ASN A 229 8.60 -0.74 -27.17
CA ASN A 229 7.85 -0.02 -26.16
C ASN A 229 7.28 -1.03 -25.16
N VAL A 230 7.54 -0.83 -23.87
CA VAL A 230 6.95 -1.64 -22.81
C VAL A 230 5.87 -0.84 -22.10
N ILE A 231 4.69 -1.44 -21.96
CA ILE A 231 3.56 -0.87 -21.24
C ILE A 231 3.36 -1.69 -19.97
N ILE A 232 3.61 -1.06 -18.81
CA ILE A 232 3.34 -1.63 -17.49
C ILE A 232 1.90 -1.28 -17.11
N THR A 233 1.14 -2.27 -16.61
CA THR A 233 -0.27 -2.11 -16.24
C THR A 233 -0.58 -2.63 -14.84
N ASN A 234 -1.81 -2.49 -14.41
CA ASN A 234 -2.35 -3.07 -13.18
C ASN A 234 -1.56 -2.64 -11.92
N LYS A 235 -1.32 -3.57 -11.00
CA LYS A 235 -0.64 -3.32 -9.72
C LYS A 235 0.82 -2.88 -9.87
N ALA A 236 1.48 -3.29 -10.95
CA ALA A 236 2.87 -2.93 -11.21
C ALA A 236 3.05 -1.41 -11.42
N VAL A 237 2.03 -0.71 -11.94
CA VAL A 237 2.03 0.76 -12.04
C VAL A 237 2.14 1.41 -10.65
N ALA A 238 1.33 0.96 -9.71
CA ALA A 238 1.38 1.46 -8.33
C ALA A 238 2.74 1.18 -7.68
N SER A 239 3.29 -0.03 -7.90
CA SER A 239 4.63 -0.41 -7.42
C SER A 239 5.71 0.47 -8.03
N PHE A 240 5.65 0.75 -9.33
CA PHE A 240 6.59 1.64 -10.01
C PHE A 240 6.62 3.04 -9.38
N PHE A 241 5.46 3.65 -9.15
CA PHE A 241 5.40 4.98 -8.53
C PHE A 241 5.77 5.01 -7.04
N ARG A 242 5.72 3.88 -6.31
CA ARG A 242 6.19 3.82 -4.92
C ARG A 242 7.66 4.15 -4.75
N PHE A 243 8.46 4.02 -5.80
CA PHE A 243 9.84 4.51 -5.83
C PHE A 243 9.93 5.99 -5.41
N TYR A 244 9.10 6.85 -5.99
CA TYR A 244 9.09 8.29 -5.67
C TYR A 244 8.60 8.59 -4.26
N ILE A 245 7.62 7.81 -3.78
CA ILE A 245 7.18 7.89 -2.38
C ILE A 245 8.33 7.53 -1.45
N SER A 246 9.07 6.47 -1.74
CA SER A 246 10.23 6.06 -0.95
C SER A 246 11.32 7.13 -0.98
N GLN A 247 11.67 7.64 -2.15
CA GLN A 247 12.72 8.65 -2.32
C GLN A 247 12.39 9.97 -1.60
N THR A 248 11.12 10.34 -1.45
CA THR A 248 10.70 11.54 -0.69
C THR A 248 10.44 11.26 0.79
N SER A 249 10.67 10.04 1.26
CA SER A 249 10.51 9.68 2.67
C SER A 249 11.61 10.31 3.54
N ALA A 250 11.20 10.99 4.61
CA ALA A 250 12.13 11.59 5.58
C ALA A 250 13.12 10.57 6.17
N SER A 251 12.69 9.32 6.34
CA SER A 251 13.59 8.26 6.85
C SER A 251 14.67 7.90 5.85
N MET A 252 14.38 7.83 4.54
CA MET A 252 15.38 7.54 3.52
C MET A 252 16.34 8.72 3.31
N VAL A 253 15.80 9.94 3.33
CA VAL A 253 16.62 11.16 3.23
C VAL A 253 17.58 11.26 4.41
N TYR A 254 17.11 11.07 5.64
CA TYR A 254 17.94 11.07 6.84
C TYR A 254 19.06 10.02 6.80
N LYS A 255 18.73 8.82 6.35
CA LYS A 255 19.70 7.70 6.20
C LYS A 255 20.62 7.85 5.00
N LYS A 256 20.49 8.93 4.22
CA LYS A 256 21.27 9.19 2.99
C LYS A 256 21.09 8.11 1.91
N SER A 257 19.93 7.46 1.90
CA SER A 257 19.53 6.46 0.90
C SER A 257 18.61 7.05 -0.19
N SER A 258 18.42 8.35 -0.18
CA SER A 258 17.62 9.10 -1.16
C SER A 258 18.47 10.13 -1.88
N ARG A 259 18.13 10.39 -3.15
CA ARG A 259 18.68 11.49 -3.96
C ARG A 259 17.79 12.73 -3.96
N ALA A 260 16.60 12.65 -3.35
CA ALA A 260 15.65 13.77 -3.33
C ALA A 260 16.14 14.93 -2.47
N LYS A 261 15.96 16.15 -2.97
CA LYS A 261 16.20 17.38 -2.23
C LYS A 261 15.06 18.38 -2.49
N ILE A 262 14.55 18.98 -1.44
CA ILE A 262 13.45 19.98 -1.56
C ILE A 262 13.90 21.12 -2.46
N GLY A 263 13.04 21.49 -3.42
CA GLY A 263 13.28 22.53 -4.40
C GLY A 263 14.04 22.10 -5.65
N GLU A 264 14.69 20.91 -5.66
CA GLU A 264 15.39 20.38 -6.83
C GLU A 264 14.47 19.54 -7.71
N ASN A 265 14.75 19.53 -9.01
CA ASN A 265 14.04 18.70 -9.99
C ASN A 265 14.58 17.25 -9.89
N PHE A 266 13.79 16.36 -9.28
CA PHE A 266 14.14 14.96 -9.11
C PHE A 266 14.06 14.16 -10.41
N GLN A 267 13.17 14.54 -11.32
CA GLN A 267 13.00 13.90 -12.63
C GLN A 267 14.15 14.23 -13.59
N GLY A 268 14.89 15.29 -13.32
CA GLY A 268 16.01 15.75 -14.12
C GLY A 268 15.62 16.78 -15.18
N GLU A 269 16.58 17.06 -16.08
CA GLU A 269 16.39 18.02 -17.18
C GLU A 269 16.05 17.28 -18.48
N ASN A 270 15.52 18.05 -19.46
CA ASN A 270 15.20 17.56 -20.82
C ASN A 270 14.19 16.41 -20.85
N ILE A 271 13.16 16.51 -20.03
CA ILE A 271 12.06 15.55 -19.97
C ILE A 271 11.28 15.60 -21.30
N LYS A 272 11.24 14.47 -22.00
CA LYS A 272 10.49 14.29 -23.24
C LYS A 272 9.07 13.77 -23.00
N GLY A 273 8.89 12.97 -21.94
CA GLY A 273 7.62 12.37 -21.55
C GLY A 273 6.80 13.22 -20.60
N ASP A 274 5.94 12.58 -19.81
CA ASP A 274 5.09 13.24 -18.83
C ASP A 274 5.88 13.67 -17.59
N LYS A 275 5.46 14.80 -17.01
CA LYS A 275 6.05 15.32 -15.79
C LYS A 275 5.35 14.73 -14.56
N LEU A 276 6.13 14.42 -13.55
CA LEU A 276 5.65 13.84 -12.30
C LEU A 276 4.95 14.88 -11.41
N ASN A 277 3.68 14.61 -11.13
CA ASN A 277 2.90 15.29 -10.09
C ASN A 277 2.36 14.23 -9.15
N ILE A 278 2.80 14.25 -7.90
CA ILE A 278 2.47 13.23 -6.89
C ILE A 278 2.03 13.90 -5.60
N LYS A 279 0.91 13.42 -5.05
CA LYS A 279 0.34 13.88 -3.78
C LYS A 279 0.09 12.71 -2.84
N LEU A 280 0.20 12.96 -1.54
CA LEU A 280 -0.31 12.08 -0.48
C LEU A 280 -1.73 12.51 -0.11
N ILE A 281 -2.64 11.55 -0.04
CA ILE A 281 -4.07 11.80 0.21
C ILE A 281 -4.54 10.94 1.38
N PRO A 282 -4.72 11.50 2.59
CA PRO A 282 -5.17 10.74 3.76
C PRO A 282 -6.54 10.09 3.60
N ASN A 283 -7.45 10.74 2.86
CA ASN A 283 -8.82 10.29 2.62
C ASN A 283 -9.03 10.01 1.12
N MET A 284 -8.62 8.85 0.67
CA MET A 284 -8.86 8.39 -0.70
C MET A 284 -10.16 7.55 -0.74
N PRO A 285 -11.10 7.85 -1.64
CA PRO A 285 -12.31 7.05 -1.77
C PRO A 285 -12.04 5.56 -1.89
N ASN A 286 -12.78 4.74 -1.15
CA ASN A 286 -12.68 3.28 -1.17
C ASN A 286 -11.29 2.67 -0.84
N SER A 287 -10.35 3.46 -0.32
CA SER A 287 -9.06 2.91 0.12
C SER A 287 -9.10 2.47 1.59
N PRO A 288 -8.69 1.23 1.89
CA PRO A 288 -8.58 0.75 3.28
C PRO A 288 -7.43 1.42 4.05
N MET A 289 -6.56 2.16 3.35
CA MET A 289 -5.47 2.94 3.94
C MET A 289 -5.88 4.36 4.30
N SER A 290 -7.16 4.72 4.14
CA SER A 290 -7.68 6.03 4.56
C SER A 290 -7.79 6.09 6.07
N ALA A 291 -7.16 7.10 6.67
CA ALA A 291 -7.19 7.33 8.11
C ALA A 291 -7.03 8.84 8.41
N PRO A 292 -7.75 9.36 9.42
CA PRO A 292 -7.60 10.77 9.81
C PRO A 292 -6.34 11.04 10.62
N TYR A 293 -5.76 10.02 11.23
CA TYR A 293 -4.55 10.11 12.05
C TYR A 293 -3.59 8.99 11.71
N ASP A 294 -2.30 9.24 11.86
CA ASP A 294 -1.29 8.19 11.83
C ASP A 294 -1.14 7.48 13.20
N SER A 295 -0.23 6.53 13.26
CA SER A 295 0.04 5.78 14.49
C SER A 295 0.71 6.62 15.59
N ASP A 296 1.26 7.79 15.30
CA ASP A 296 1.79 8.71 16.30
C ASP A 296 0.69 9.61 16.89
N GLY A 297 -0.49 9.65 16.27
CA GLY A 297 -1.62 10.49 16.64
C GLY A 297 -1.58 11.86 15.95
N LEU A 298 -0.79 12.02 14.90
CA LEU A 298 -0.80 13.22 14.06
C LEU A 298 -2.04 13.24 13.17
N LEU A 299 -2.71 14.39 13.12
CA LEU A 299 -3.78 14.64 12.16
C LEU A 299 -3.19 14.70 10.74
N LEU A 300 -3.68 13.84 9.86
CA LEU A 300 -3.20 13.73 8.49
C LEU A 300 -3.88 14.75 7.58
N LYS A 301 -3.08 15.36 6.69
CA LYS A 301 -3.50 16.31 5.68
C LYS A 301 -2.94 15.93 4.31
N GLU A 302 -3.51 16.48 3.24
CA GLU A 302 -2.96 16.30 1.90
C GLU A 302 -1.62 17.03 1.76
N HIS A 303 -0.64 16.37 1.10
CA HIS A 303 0.68 16.95 0.84
C HIS A 303 1.12 16.68 -0.60
N THR A 304 1.61 17.71 -1.27
CA THR A 304 2.25 17.56 -2.57
C THR A 304 3.71 17.12 -2.37
N LEU A 305 4.07 15.95 -2.88
CA LEU A 305 5.46 15.45 -2.84
C LEU A 305 6.28 15.96 -4.01
N LEU A 306 5.74 15.79 -5.23
CA LEU A 306 6.35 16.30 -6.47
C LEU A 306 5.35 17.17 -7.22
N ASN A 307 5.87 18.25 -7.82
CA ASN A 307 5.12 19.11 -8.72
C ASN A 307 6.01 19.41 -9.94
N ASN A 308 5.58 18.97 -11.12
CA ASN A 308 6.37 19.04 -12.36
C ASN A 308 7.79 18.50 -12.20
N GLY A 309 7.95 17.37 -11.50
CA GLY A 309 9.22 16.72 -11.20
C GLY A 309 10.02 17.34 -10.06
N VAL A 310 9.61 18.51 -9.53
CA VAL A 310 10.31 19.20 -8.44
C VAL A 310 9.81 18.72 -7.08
N VAL A 311 10.73 18.30 -6.20
CA VAL A 311 10.41 17.90 -4.82
C VAL A 311 9.89 19.07 -4.01
N LYS A 312 8.71 18.93 -3.42
CA LYS A 312 8.06 19.97 -2.60
C LYS A 312 8.15 19.68 -1.12
N THR A 313 8.04 18.40 -0.73
CA THR A 313 7.94 18.01 0.67
C THR A 313 8.62 16.66 0.88
N PHE A 314 9.34 16.50 2.00
CA PHE A 314 9.64 15.19 2.53
C PHE A 314 8.49 14.75 3.44
N HIS A 315 8.17 13.47 3.42
CA HIS A 315 7.05 12.96 4.20
C HIS A 315 7.48 11.89 5.21
N GLY A 316 6.72 11.77 6.29
CA GLY A 316 6.95 10.72 7.29
C GLY A 316 6.51 11.09 8.69
N ALA A 317 6.75 10.13 9.59
CA ALA A 317 6.49 10.25 11.02
C ALA A 317 7.35 11.33 11.68
N ILE A 318 6.96 11.77 12.87
CA ILE A 318 7.59 12.86 13.65
C ILE A 318 9.11 12.70 13.75
N ARG A 319 9.59 11.49 14.07
CA ARG A 319 10.98 11.23 14.37
C ARG A 319 11.94 11.72 13.28
N PHE A 320 11.80 11.22 12.07
CA PHE A 320 12.72 11.55 10.97
C PHE A 320 12.49 12.94 10.40
N SER A 321 11.24 13.42 10.45
CA SER A 321 10.93 14.81 10.10
C SER A 321 11.65 15.78 11.05
N HIS A 322 11.62 15.50 12.36
CA HIS A 322 12.33 16.28 13.37
C HIS A 322 13.84 16.30 13.11
N TYR A 323 14.45 15.15 12.80
CA TYR A 323 15.90 15.07 12.51
C TYR A 323 16.32 15.85 11.27
N LEU A 324 15.42 16.00 10.31
CA LEU A 324 15.66 16.79 9.10
C LEU A 324 15.27 18.27 9.27
N GLY A 325 14.65 18.66 10.39
CA GLY A 325 14.16 20.02 10.60
C GLY A 325 12.99 20.38 9.68
N VAL A 326 12.17 19.41 9.27
CA VAL A 326 10.97 19.62 8.44
C VAL A 326 9.71 19.33 9.21
N GLU A 327 8.58 19.93 8.80
CA GLU A 327 7.29 19.64 9.41
C GLU A 327 6.86 18.17 9.15
N PRO A 328 6.40 17.44 10.17
CA PRO A 328 5.93 16.08 10.01
C PRO A 328 4.59 16.05 9.27
N THR A 329 4.51 15.25 8.22
CA THR A 329 3.26 15.01 7.49
C THR A 329 2.43 13.90 8.10
N GLY A 330 3.02 13.10 8.99
CA GLY A 330 2.52 11.80 9.41
C GLY A 330 2.73 10.69 8.36
N SER A 331 2.39 9.48 8.73
CA SER A 331 2.51 8.30 7.85
C SER A 331 1.26 8.16 7.01
N ILE A 332 1.27 8.70 5.79
CA ILE A 332 0.18 8.62 4.82
C ILE A 332 0.53 7.57 3.78
N PHE A 333 -0.34 6.58 3.58
CA PHE A 333 -0.11 5.47 2.65
C PHE A 333 -0.75 5.67 1.29
N ASN A 334 -1.84 6.44 1.21
CA ASN A 334 -2.50 6.75 -0.04
C ASN A 334 -1.76 7.83 -0.81
N PHE A 335 -1.60 7.60 -2.11
CA PHE A 335 -1.00 8.60 -3.00
C PHE A 335 -1.71 8.66 -4.34
N GLU A 336 -1.73 9.86 -4.90
CA GLU A 336 -2.27 10.16 -6.22
C GLU A 336 -1.14 10.59 -7.15
N VAL A 337 -1.17 10.06 -8.37
CA VAL A 337 -0.34 10.49 -9.48
C VAL A 337 -1.22 11.12 -10.54
N GLU A 338 -0.85 12.29 -11.02
CA GLU A 338 -1.57 12.96 -12.10
C GLU A 338 -1.45 12.14 -13.40
N PRO A 339 -2.55 11.87 -14.12
CA PRO A 339 -2.50 11.12 -15.36
C PRO A 339 -1.81 11.90 -16.49
N GLY A 340 -1.34 11.18 -17.51
CA GLY A 340 -0.80 11.78 -18.71
C GLY A 340 -1.88 12.35 -19.63
N LYS A 341 -1.46 12.71 -20.83
CA LYS A 341 -2.34 13.30 -21.86
C LYS A 341 -2.80 12.29 -22.89
N LEU A 342 -2.01 11.23 -23.13
CA LEU A 342 -2.28 10.20 -24.13
C LEU A 342 -3.25 9.17 -23.60
N SER A 343 -4.23 8.79 -24.40
CA SER A 343 -5.12 7.66 -24.11
C SER A 343 -4.35 6.32 -24.22
N GLU A 344 -4.87 5.25 -23.59
CA GLU A 344 -4.32 3.89 -23.75
C GLU A 344 -4.22 3.49 -25.24
N THR A 345 -5.20 3.91 -26.06
CA THR A 345 -5.17 3.67 -27.52
C THR A 345 -4.02 4.41 -28.21
N GLU A 346 -3.71 5.63 -27.77
CA GLU A 346 -2.60 6.39 -28.31
C GLU A 346 -1.24 5.86 -27.88
N LEU A 347 -1.12 5.35 -26.65
CA LEU A 347 0.09 4.66 -26.18
C LEU A 347 0.37 3.35 -26.93
N LYS A 348 -0.65 2.73 -27.54
CA LYS A 348 -0.60 1.43 -28.24
C LYS A 348 -0.54 1.54 -29.77
N LYS A 349 -0.11 2.68 -30.33
CA LYS A 349 -0.04 2.87 -31.78
C LYS A 349 1.17 2.20 -32.44
N GLU A 350 2.31 2.27 -31.80
CA GLU A 350 3.56 1.66 -32.25
C GLU A 350 3.70 0.23 -31.67
N PRO A 351 4.59 -0.63 -32.18
CA PRO A 351 4.83 -1.94 -31.59
C PRO A 351 5.14 -1.85 -30.10
N TYR A 352 4.50 -2.73 -29.32
CA TYR A 352 4.63 -2.72 -27.83
C TYR A 352 4.50 -4.10 -27.21
N VAL A 353 5.03 -4.23 -26.01
CA VAL A 353 4.73 -5.34 -25.08
C VAL A 353 3.96 -4.77 -23.88
N GLU A 354 2.67 -5.10 -23.79
CA GLU A 354 1.81 -4.76 -22.64
C GLU A 354 1.88 -5.89 -21.62
N ILE A 355 2.46 -5.64 -20.47
CA ILE A 355 2.60 -6.64 -19.41
C ILE A 355 1.38 -6.57 -18.49
N LEU A 356 0.62 -7.66 -18.42
CA LEU A 356 -0.62 -7.77 -17.66
C LEU A 356 -0.37 -8.35 -16.28
N THR A 357 0.44 -9.42 -16.20
CA THR A 357 0.70 -10.13 -14.95
C THR A 357 2.17 -10.47 -14.83
N PHE A 358 2.81 -9.97 -13.79
CA PHE A 358 4.15 -10.38 -13.39
C PHE A 358 4.11 -11.59 -12.46
N SER A 359 5.16 -12.40 -12.47
CA SER A 359 5.44 -13.37 -11.38
C SER A 359 5.85 -12.63 -10.13
N ASP A 360 6.78 -11.70 -10.31
CA ASP A 360 7.32 -10.79 -9.32
C ASP A 360 7.76 -9.52 -10.04
N PHE A 361 7.30 -8.37 -9.55
CA PHE A 361 7.74 -7.07 -10.03
C PHE A 361 8.33 -6.30 -8.86
N PHE A 362 9.58 -5.93 -9.00
CA PHE A 362 10.28 -5.17 -7.98
C PHE A 362 10.74 -3.80 -8.49
N ASN A 363 10.92 -2.87 -7.58
CA ASN A 363 11.80 -1.73 -7.76
C ASN A 363 12.67 -1.57 -6.51
N ASP A 364 13.95 -1.27 -6.71
CA ASP A 364 14.85 -0.93 -5.62
C ASP A 364 14.72 0.56 -5.29
N PRO A 365 14.30 0.92 -4.07
CA PRO A 365 14.07 2.31 -3.71
C PRO A 365 15.36 3.14 -3.58
N VAL A 366 16.54 2.54 -3.59
CA VAL A 366 17.83 3.22 -3.47
C VAL A 366 18.50 3.38 -4.83
N THR A 367 18.65 2.26 -5.58
CA THR A 367 19.33 2.25 -6.89
C THR A 367 18.44 2.71 -8.03
N GLY A 368 17.12 2.55 -7.89
CA GLY A 368 16.14 2.81 -8.94
C GLY A 368 16.00 1.68 -9.94
N ASP A 369 16.66 0.54 -9.72
CA ASP A 369 16.50 -0.61 -10.58
C ASP A 369 15.10 -1.20 -10.45
N PHE A 370 14.48 -1.53 -11.56
CA PHE A 370 13.19 -2.20 -11.61
C PHE A 370 13.22 -3.36 -12.60
N GLY A 371 12.32 -4.31 -12.40
CA GLY A 371 12.19 -5.42 -13.32
C GLY A 371 11.24 -6.49 -12.81
N GLY A 372 11.13 -7.55 -13.59
CA GLY A 372 10.36 -8.72 -13.23
C GLY A 372 10.13 -9.67 -14.40
N GLU A 373 9.84 -10.92 -14.06
CA GLU A 373 9.37 -11.91 -15.01
C GLU A 373 7.86 -11.80 -15.16
N PHE A 374 7.37 -11.83 -16.38
CA PHE A 374 5.93 -11.80 -16.62
C PHE A 374 5.37 -13.18 -16.97
N ARG A 375 4.20 -13.44 -16.41
CA ARG A 375 3.40 -14.63 -16.68
C ARG A 375 2.42 -14.45 -17.80
N LEU A 376 2.09 -13.20 -18.13
CA LEU A 376 1.19 -12.85 -19.22
C LEU A 376 1.50 -11.46 -19.75
N ALA A 377 1.66 -11.36 -21.06
CA ALA A 377 1.77 -10.09 -21.79
C ALA A 377 1.12 -10.19 -23.17
N ARG A 378 0.79 -9.04 -23.74
CA ARG A 378 0.34 -8.88 -25.12
C ARG A 378 1.44 -8.18 -25.93
N TYR A 379 1.96 -8.83 -26.94
CA TYR A 379 2.91 -8.26 -27.88
C TYR A 379 2.21 -7.86 -29.17
N PHE A 380 2.17 -6.58 -29.48
CA PHE A 380 1.76 -6.04 -30.76
C PHE A 380 3.00 -5.83 -31.65
N ASP A 381 3.09 -6.55 -32.77
CA ASP A 381 4.25 -6.52 -33.69
C ASP A 381 4.16 -5.43 -34.77
N GLY A 382 3.09 -4.63 -34.75
CA GLY A 382 2.74 -3.63 -35.77
C GLY A 382 1.59 -4.07 -36.65
N GLU A 383 1.24 -5.35 -36.68
CA GLU A 383 0.15 -5.90 -37.49
C GLU A 383 -0.90 -6.62 -36.61
N LYS A 384 -0.46 -7.45 -35.66
CA LYS A 384 -1.32 -8.30 -34.84
C LYS A 384 -0.82 -8.41 -33.40
N ILE A 385 -1.73 -8.79 -32.52
CA ILE A 385 -1.44 -9.05 -31.11
C ILE A 385 -1.14 -10.54 -30.91
N HIS A 386 0.01 -10.82 -30.26
CA HIS A 386 0.41 -12.14 -29.81
C HIS A 386 0.29 -12.19 -28.29
N ILE A 387 -0.33 -13.22 -27.77
CA ILE A 387 -0.34 -13.49 -26.33
C ILE A 387 0.94 -14.24 -26.00
N ILE A 388 1.73 -13.70 -25.07
CA ILE A 388 3.05 -14.24 -24.71
C ILE A 388 3.21 -14.39 -23.19
N ASN A 389 4.08 -15.30 -22.77
CA ASN A 389 4.45 -15.57 -21.38
C ASN A 389 5.97 -15.83 -21.26
N ASN A 390 6.44 -16.05 -20.04
CA ASN A 390 7.80 -16.45 -19.71
C ASN A 390 8.89 -15.54 -20.32
N GLY A 391 8.67 -14.24 -20.26
CA GLY A 391 9.68 -13.24 -20.56
C GLY A 391 9.96 -12.36 -19.35
N SER A 392 10.95 -11.50 -19.48
CA SER A 392 11.31 -10.56 -18.42
C SER A 392 11.72 -9.20 -18.96
N ILE A 393 11.60 -8.20 -18.11
CA ILE A 393 12.11 -6.85 -18.35
C ILE A 393 13.00 -6.42 -17.17
N SER A 394 13.94 -5.54 -17.48
CA SER A 394 14.70 -4.81 -16.47
C SER A 394 15.04 -3.40 -16.95
N GLY A 395 15.22 -2.49 -16.03
CA GLY A 395 15.56 -1.10 -16.33
C GLY A 395 15.91 -0.32 -15.08
N ASN A 396 16.18 0.97 -15.23
CA ASN A 396 16.44 1.87 -14.13
C ASN A 396 15.50 3.08 -14.21
N ILE A 397 14.83 3.40 -13.10
CA ILE A 397 13.83 4.48 -13.05
C ILE A 397 14.47 5.84 -13.34
N PHE A 398 15.71 6.10 -12.90
CA PHE A 398 16.39 7.37 -13.13
C PHE A 398 16.66 7.62 -14.63
N ASP A 399 16.76 6.57 -15.42
CA ASP A 399 16.87 6.67 -16.87
C ASP A 399 15.50 6.75 -17.53
N ALA A 400 14.58 5.83 -17.18
CA ALA A 400 13.24 5.75 -17.72
C ALA A 400 12.40 7.02 -17.48
N GLN A 401 12.57 7.68 -16.33
CA GLN A 401 11.78 8.87 -15.97
C GLN A 401 11.95 10.08 -16.88
N LYS A 402 12.95 10.06 -17.75
CA LYS A 402 13.16 11.12 -18.73
C LYS A 402 12.24 11.00 -19.93
N GLU A 403 11.75 9.81 -20.21
CA GLU A 403 10.95 9.52 -21.40
C GLU A 403 9.88 8.44 -21.14
N PHE A 404 9.13 8.54 -20.07
CA PHE A 404 7.96 7.71 -19.87
C PHE A 404 6.67 8.49 -20.14
N TYR A 405 5.62 7.79 -20.54
CA TYR A 405 4.32 8.37 -20.84
C TYR A 405 3.24 7.66 -20.04
N PHE A 406 2.33 8.44 -19.46
CA PHE A 406 1.24 7.91 -18.64
C PHE A 406 -0.07 7.90 -19.42
N SER A 407 -0.92 6.90 -19.17
CA SER A 407 -2.26 6.93 -19.75
C SER A 407 -3.09 8.07 -19.14
N LYS A 408 -4.00 8.61 -19.97
CA LYS A 408 -5.04 9.55 -19.54
C LYS A 408 -6.08 8.84 -18.66
N GLU A 409 -6.34 7.58 -18.97
CA GLU A 409 -7.24 6.74 -18.17
C GLU A 409 -6.63 6.49 -16.80
N ARG A 410 -7.50 6.57 -15.79
CA ARG A 410 -7.12 6.39 -14.38
C ARG A 410 -7.59 5.05 -13.84
N THR A 411 -6.86 4.56 -12.88
CA THR A 411 -7.24 3.39 -12.07
C THR A 411 -6.99 3.65 -10.61
N GLN A 412 -7.65 2.87 -9.77
CA GLN A 412 -7.39 2.83 -8.34
C GLN A 412 -7.09 1.40 -7.91
N HIS A 413 -5.98 1.23 -7.19
CA HIS A 413 -5.60 -0.03 -6.56
C HIS A 413 -5.21 0.23 -5.10
N THR A 414 -5.98 -0.32 -4.15
CA THR A 414 -5.73 -0.19 -2.72
C THR A 414 -5.47 1.26 -2.29
N SER A 415 -4.23 1.70 -2.31
CA SER A 415 -3.75 3.02 -1.86
C SER A 415 -3.19 3.89 -2.98
N TYR A 416 -3.34 3.47 -4.23
CA TYR A 416 -2.89 4.20 -5.42
C TYR A 416 -4.09 4.69 -6.21
N LEU A 417 -4.03 5.95 -6.64
CA LEU A 417 -4.95 6.54 -7.61
C LEU A 417 -4.11 7.26 -8.67
N GLY A 418 -4.26 6.87 -9.92
CA GLY A 418 -3.43 7.49 -10.96
C GLY A 418 -3.60 6.86 -12.34
N PRO A 419 -2.65 7.08 -13.26
CA PRO A 419 -2.69 6.50 -14.60
C PRO A 419 -2.83 4.97 -14.54
N LYS A 420 -3.58 4.44 -15.48
CA LYS A 420 -3.83 2.99 -15.58
C LYS A 420 -2.63 2.25 -16.14
N SER A 421 -1.82 2.91 -16.97
CA SER A 421 -0.63 2.34 -17.59
C SER A 421 0.51 3.34 -17.71
N ILE A 422 1.74 2.81 -17.77
CA ILE A 422 2.98 3.55 -18.03
C ILE A 422 3.63 2.92 -19.26
N LEU A 423 3.91 3.73 -20.28
CA LEU A 423 4.73 3.35 -21.42
C LEU A 423 6.17 3.80 -21.19
N ILE A 424 7.11 2.88 -21.32
CA ILE A 424 8.56 3.12 -21.28
C ILE A 424 9.11 2.69 -22.65
N PRO A 425 9.64 3.63 -23.46
CA PRO A 425 10.13 3.32 -24.78
C PRO A 425 11.49 2.61 -24.75
N ASN A 426 11.81 1.92 -25.86
CA ASN A 426 13.13 1.35 -26.13
C ASN A 426 13.67 0.40 -25.06
N MET A 427 12.82 -0.40 -24.46
CA MET A 427 13.21 -1.44 -23.49
C MET A 427 13.57 -2.75 -24.19
N GLU A 428 14.49 -3.48 -23.60
CA GLU A 428 14.76 -4.87 -23.95
C GLU A 428 13.75 -5.79 -23.24
N VAL A 429 13.23 -6.77 -23.97
CA VAL A 429 12.42 -7.86 -23.41
C VAL A 429 13.19 -9.15 -23.64
N LEU A 430 13.56 -9.80 -22.56
CA LEU A 430 14.21 -11.11 -22.59
C LEU A 430 13.16 -12.20 -22.74
N GLY A 431 13.42 -13.17 -23.60
CA GLY A 431 12.62 -14.36 -23.84
C GLY A 431 13.51 -15.53 -24.22
N GLU A 432 12.90 -16.68 -24.53
CA GLU A 432 13.62 -17.88 -25.00
C GLU A 432 14.02 -17.76 -26.48
#